data_28be401d3218862cc667ab5350cd0914
#
_entry.id   28be401d3218862cc667ab5350cd0914
#
_cell.length_a   1.000
_cell.length_b   1.000
_cell.length_c   1.000
_cell.angle_alpha   90.00
_cell.angle_beta   90.00
_cell.angle_gamma   90.00
#
_symmetry.space_group_name_H-M   'P 1'
#
loop_
_entity.id
_entity.type
_entity.pdbx_description
1 polymer ?
#
loop_
_entity_poly.entity_id
_entity_poly.type
_entity_poly.pdbx_seq_one_letter_code
_entity_poly.pdbx_strand_id
1 'polypeptide(L)'
;YGKGLADVYKAAVEAHGIKVTTVTAHEDGKADYSSEVATLASAGGDAVAVIGYLDQGGKGIIQASLDSGAFDKFILSDGMIGQSLVDAFGKDLKKSFGSMPGSTGKGAGVFGNVAKAAGIDSSGPYTGESYDAAALIILAMQAGGSADRASIAKNVMDVANGPGTKIYPGE
;
A
#
# COMPACT_ATOMS: atom_id res chain seq x y z
N TYR A 1 3.05 6.92 -8.93
CA TYR A 1 2.71 6.58 -7.54
C TYR A 1 3.56 7.41 -6.56
N GLY A 2 4.86 7.18 -6.46
CA GLY A 2 5.71 7.75 -5.42
C GLY A 2 5.67 9.28 -5.33
N LYS A 3 5.86 10.00 -6.45
CA LYS A 3 5.84 11.47 -6.44
C LYS A 3 4.50 12.05 -5.98
N GLY A 4 3.39 11.56 -6.52
CA GLY A 4 2.06 12.07 -6.16
C GLY A 4 1.75 11.85 -4.68
N LEU A 5 2.07 10.66 -4.14
CA LEU A 5 1.87 10.37 -2.73
C LEU A 5 2.81 11.20 -1.84
N ALA A 6 4.07 11.40 -2.24
CA ALA A 6 5.03 12.22 -1.49
C ALA A 6 4.57 13.68 -1.37
N ASP A 7 4.04 14.26 -2.45
CA ASP A 7 3.52 15.64 -2.45
C ASP A 7 2.33 15.80 -1.49
N VAL A 8 1.38 14.86 -1.53
CA VAL A 8 0.21 14.86 -0.62
C VAL A 8 0.62 14.59 0.82
N TYR A 9 1.48 13.61 1.04
CA TYR A 9 2.00 13.27 2.36
C TYR A 9 2.71 14.48 3.01
N LYS A 10 3.62 15.12 2.26
CA LYS A 10 4.31 16.31 2.73
C LYS A 10 3.33 17.39 3.18
N ALA A 11 2.37 17.75 2.33
CA ALA A 11 1.37 18.76 2.66
C ALA A 11 0.57 18.40 3.92
N ALA A 12 0.18 17.13 4.05
CA ALA A 12 -0.60 16.65 5.18
C ALA A 12 0.18 16.72 6.51
N VAL A 13 1.43 16.25 6.53
CA VAL A 13 2.22 16.26 7.78
C VAL A 13 2.65 17.67 8.18
N GLU A 14 2.95 18.54 7.21
CA GLU A 14 3.27 19.94 7.47
C GLU A 14 2.07 20.71 8.04
N ALA A 15 0.85 20.41 7.61
CA ALA A 15 -0.38 20.96 8.20
C ALA A 15 -0.57 20.58 9.68
N HIS A 16 0.07 19.50 10.13
CA HIS A 16 0.09 19.06 11.53
C HIS A 16 1.37 19.46 12.29
N GLY A 17 2.17 20.37 11.72
CA GLY A 17 3.36 20.91 12.39
C GLY A 17 4.61 20.03 12.28
N ILE A 18 4.59 18.98 11.48
CA ILE A 18 5.77 18.15 11.21
C ILE A 18 6.57 18.79 10.07
N LYS A 19 7.86 19.02 10.28
CA LYS A 19 8.73 19.60 9.26
C LYS A 19 9.25 18.51 8.32
N VAL A 20 9.01 18.67 7.03
CA VAL A 20 9.68 17.86 5.99
C VAL A 20 10.98 18.58 5.58
N THR A 21 12.12 18.01 5.91
CA THR A 21 13.44 18.61 5.68
C THR A 21 13.87 18.54 4.23
N THR A 22 13.59 17.41 3.57
CA THR A 22 13.84 17.21 2.14
C THR A 22 12.97 16.10 1.57
N VAL A 23 12.90 16.04 0.25
CA VAL A 23 12.29 14.92 -0.50
C VAL A 23 13.30 14.52 -1.58
N THR A 24 13.67 13.25 -1.60
CA THR A 24 14.63 12.69 -2.56
C THR A 24 13.95 11.58 -3.35
N ALA A 25 14.01 11.68 -4.67
CA ALA A 25 13.56 10.60 -5.54
C ALA A 25 14.62 9.50 -5.62
N HIS A 26 14.19 8.27 -5.81
CA HIS A 26 15.06 7.14 -6.11
C HIS A 26 14.62 6.44 -7.39
N GLU A 27 15.54 5.76 -8.03
CA GLU A 27 15.25 4.89 -9.17
C GLU A 27 14.96 3.47 -8.68
N ASP A 28 14.00 2.81 -9.33
CA ASP A 28 13.67 1.43 -9.02
C ASP A 28 14.81 0.49 -9.42
N GLY A 29 15.06 -0.52 -8.59
CA GLY A 29 15.99 -1.60 -8.90
C GLY A 29 17.48 -1.23 -8.92
N LYS A 30 17.89 -0.09 -8.36
CA LYS A 30 19.31 0.21 -8.17
C LYS A 30 19.97 -0.80 -7.24
N ALA A 31 21.24 -1.06 -7.48
CA ALA A 31 22.06 -1.93 -6.62
C ALA A 31 22.45 -1.26 -5.29
N ASP A 32 22.50 0.07 -5.24
CA ASP A 32 22.91 0.84 -4.07
C ASP A 32 22.15 2.16 -3.94
N TYR A 33 21.75 2.49 -2.73
CA TYR A 33 20.96 3.70 -2.36
C TYR A 33 21.70 4.61 -1.38
N SER A 34 23.01 4.42 -1.20
CA SER A 34 23.81 5.19 -0.25
C SER A 34 23.82 6.69 -0.57
N SER A 35 23.75 7.05 -1.84
CA SER A 35 23.71 8.47 -2.28
C SER A 35 22.40 9.16 -1.90
N GLU A 36 21.27 8.49 -2.05
CA GLU A 36 19.97 9.00 -1.62
C GLU A 36 19.91 9.14 -0.10
N VAL A 37 20.39 8.13 0.63
CA VAL A 37 20.44 8.15 2.09
C VAL A 37 21.39 9.24 2.59
N ALA A 38 22.57 9.45 1.97
CA ALA A 38 23.46 10.53 2.32
C ALA A 38 22.82 11.92 2.11
N THR A 39 22.04 12.08 1.06
CA THR A 39 21.28 13.32 0.81
C THR A 39 20.23 13.56 1.91
N LEU A 40 19.48 12.52 2.30
CA LEU A 40 18.51 12.59 3.40
C LEU A 40 19.19 12.90 4.73
N ALA A 41 20.29 12.22 5.05
CA ALA A 41 21.06 12.43 6.27
C ALA A 41 21.62 13.87 6.38
N SER A 42 22.11 14.42 5.27
CA SER A 42 22.61 15.80 5.21
C SER A 42 21.53 16.85 5.47
N ALA A 43 20.28 16.56 5.10
CA ALA A 43 19.15 17.44 5.40
C ALA A 43 18.65 17.30 6.85
N GLY A 44 19.04 16.25 7.54
CA GLY A 44 18.63 15.93 8.91
C GLY A 44 17.17 15.48 9.01
N GLY A 45 16.78 15.08 10.20
CA GLY A 45 15.42 14.63 10.52
C GLY A 45 15.44 13.43 11.47
N ASP A 46 14.28 13.12 12.05
CA ASP A 46 14.13 12.06 13.06
C ASP A 46 13.64 10.73 12.47
N ALA A 47 13.13 10.76 11.23
CA ALA A 47 12.58 9.60 10.55
C ALA A 47 12.60 9.79 9.03
N VAL A 48 12.55 8.69 8.30
CA VAL A 48 12.39 8.69 6.84
C VAL A 48 11.03 8.10 6.47
N ALA A 49 10.26 8.83 5.68
CA ALA A 49 9.09 8.28 5.00
C ALA A 49 9.55 7.60 3.70
N VAL A 50 9.38 6.27 3.61
CA VAL A 50 9.72 5.49 2.42
C VAL A 50 8.45 5.25 1.62
N ILE A 51 8.35 5.92 0.48
CA ILE A 51 7.20 5.86 -0.42
C ILE A 51 7.63 5.17 -1.71
N GLY A 52 7.38 3.89 -1.82
CA GLY A 52 7.86 3.06 -2.91
C GLY A 52 7.36 1.63 -2.79
N TYR A 53 8.07 0.71 -3.41
CA TYR A 53 7.79 -0.72 -3.35
C TYR A 53 8.96 -1.49 -2.74
N LEU A 54 8.64 -2.54 -1.98
CA LEU A 54 9.61 -3.38 -1.25
C LEU A 54 10.80 -3.80 -2.12
N ASP A 55 10.51 -4.43 -3.25
CA ASP A 55 11.51 -5.08 -4.10
C ASP A 55 12.02 -4.17 -5.24
N GLN A 56 11.54 -2.92 -5.29
CA GLN A 56 11.96 -1.95 -6.29
C GLN A 56 12.77 -0.78 -5.68
N GLY A 57 13.47 -1.06 -4.58
CA GLY A 57 14.35 -0.10 -3.94
C GLY A 57 14.05 0.17 -2.47
N GLY A 58 12.82 -0.04 -2.03
CA GLY A 58 12.41 0.27 -0.66
C GLY A 58 13.26 -0.44 0.41
N LYS A 59 13.50 -1.74 0.25
CA LYS A 59 14.40 -2.50 1.16
C LYS A 59 15.85 -1.98 1.10
N GLY A 60 16.32 -1.59 -0.09
CA GLY A 60 17.67 -1.04 -0.25
C GLY A 60 17.87 0.29 0.47
N ILE A 61 16.86 1.17 0.46
CA ILE A 61 16.89 2.43 1.20
C ILE A 61 16.92 2.18 2.71
N ILE A 62 16.11 1.24 3.21
CA ILE A 62 16.12 0.86 4.62
C ILE A 62 17.48 0.28 5.01
N GLN A 63 18.02 -0.64 4.21
CA GLN A 63 19.33 -1.25 4.46
C GLN A 63 20.43 -0.18 4.52
N ALA A 64 20.53 0.69 3.51
CA ALA A 64 21.54 1.75 3.47
C ALA A 64 21.40 2.75 4.65
N SER A 65 20.17 3.01 5.09
CA SER A 65 19.90 3.85 6.26
C SER A 65 20.41 3.21 7.56
N LEU A 66 20.17 1.92 7.74
CA LEU A 66 20.61 1.16 8.90
C LEU A 66 22.15 0.98 8.90
N ASP A 67 22.73 0.63 7.77
CA ASP A 67 24.18 0.40 7.62
C ASP A 67 24.99 1.69 7.87
N SER A 68 24.50 2.82 7.42
CA SER A 68 25.13 4.13 7.68
C SER A 68 24.84 4.67 9.09
N GLY A 69 23.87 4.11 9.81
CA GLY A 69 23.39 4.64 11.08
C GLY A 69 22.64 5.97 10.96
N ALA A 70 22.30 6.40 9.75
CA ALA A 70 21.65 7.67 9.52
C ALA A 70 20.22 7.73 10.05
N PHE A 71 19.48 6.63 9.86
CA PHE A 71 18.08 6.53 10.31
C PHE A 71 17.75 5.11 10.78
N ASP A 72 16.94 5.02 11.85
CA ASP A 72 16.42 3.77 12.41
C ASP A 72 14.89 3.81 12.63
N LYS A 73 14.24 4.86 12.13
CA LYS A 73 12.79 5.04 12.20
C LYS A 73 12.24 5.30 10.81
N PHE A 74 11.32 4.43 10.39
CA PHE A 74 10.73 4.49 9.07
C PHE A 74 9.22 4.63 9.14
N ILE A 75 8.68 5.47 8.25
CA ILE A 75 7.24 5.60 8.00
C ILE A 75 7.01 4.99 6.62
N LEU A 76 6.20 3.95 6.56
CA LEU A 76 6.11 3.07 5.40
C LEU A 76 4.77 3.25 4.69
N SER A 77 4.82 3.48 3.39
CA SER A 77 3.62 3.43 2.55
C SER A 77 3.14 1.98 2.34
N ASP A 78 1.97 1.83 1.78
CA ASP A 78 1.32 0.55 1.50
C ASP A 78 2.19 -0.39 0.64
N GLY A 79 2.88 0.13 -0.36
CA GLY A 79 3.82 -0.63 -1.20
C GLY A 79 5.06 -1.16 -0.46
N MET A 80 5.27 -0.69 0.76
CA MET A 80 6.35 -1.13 1.65
C MET A 80 5.90 -2.18 2.68
N ILE A 81 4.62 -2.55 2.70
CA ILE A 81 4.10 -3.50 3.68
C ILE A 81 4.09 -4.92 3.10
N GLY A 82 4.80 -5.82 3.77
CA GLY A 82 4.85 -7.23 3.36
C GLY A 82 5.75 -8.06 4.26
N GLN A 83 5.53 -9.38 4.24
CA GLN A 83 6.27 -10.32 5.10
C GLN A 83 7.79 -10.25 4.83
N SER A 84 8.19 -10.08 3.56
CA SER A 84 9.61 -10.01 3.18
C SER A 84 10.36 -8.81 3.81
N LEU A 85 9.66 -7.76 4.22
CA LEU A 85 10.26 -6.65 4.98
C LEU A 85 10.57 -7.10 6.42
N VAL A 86 9.61 -7.78 7.05
CA VAL A 86 9.76 -8.29 8.42
C VAL A 86 10.85 -9.37 8.46
N ASP A 87 10.90 -10.24 7.47
CA ASP A 87 11.93 -11.28 7.35
C ASP A 87 13.33 -10.69 7.22
N ALA A 88 13.46 -9.58 6.46
CA ALA A 88 14.75 -8.91 6.24
C ALA A 88 15.22 -8.09 7.45
N PHE A 89 14.33 -7.32 8.06
CA PHE A 89 14.71 -6.28 9.04
C PHE A 89 14.07 -6.42 10.42
N GLY A 90 13.12 -7.29 10.61
CA GLY A 90 12.38 -7.64 11.82
C GLY A 90 12.59 -6.73 13.04
N LYS A 91 13.63 -7.04 13.82
CA LYS A 91 13.97 -6.30 15.06
C LYS A 91 14.36 -4.83 14.84
N ASP A 92 14.88 -4.49 13.65
CA ASP A 92 15.37 -3.14 13.34
C ASP A 92 14.22 -2.20 12.97
N LEU A 93 13.01 -2.74 12.74
CA LEU A 93 11.79 -1.97 12.45
C LEU A 93 10.98 -1.60 13.71
N LYS A 94 11.47 -1.86 14.91
CA LYS A 94 10.71 -1.65 16.17
C LYS A 94 10.22 -0.22 16.39
N LYS A 95 10.88 0.76 15.79
CA LYS A 95 10.51 2.18 15.86
C LYS A 95 9.71 2.64 14.65
N SER A 96 9.46 1.73 13.71
CA SER A 96 8.83 2.03 12.43
C SER A 96 7.36 1.66 12.44
N PHE A 97 6.59 2.30 11.58
CA PHE A 97 5.18 1.99 11.37
C PHE A 97 4.81 2.28 9.92
N GLY A 98 3.72 1.70 9.47
CA GLY A 98 3.17 1.93 8.15
C GLY A 98 1.69 1.70 8.12
N SER A 99 1.08 2.03 7.00
CA SER A 99 -0.34 1.81 6.76
C SER A 99 -0.54 1.16 5.41
N MET A 100 -1.56 0.34 5.33
CA MET A 100 -2.00 -0.27 4.08
C MET A 100 -3.54 -0.22 4.03
N PRO A 101 -4.12 -0.22 2.83
CA PRO A 101 -5.55 -0.43 2.67
C PRO A 101 -5.97 -1.77 3.26
N GLY A 102 -7.17 -1.81 3.80
CA GLY A 102 -7.73 -3.03 4.33
C GLY A 102 -9.18 -2.85 4.70
N SER A 103 -9.97 -3.86 4.43
CA SER A 103 -11.38 -3.92 4.85
C SER A 103 -11.48 -4.33 6.31
N THR A 104 -12.41 -3.74 7.02
CA THR A 104 -12.73 -4.08 8.40
C THR A 104 -14.19 -4.54 8.51
N GLY A 105 -14.52 -5.29 9.56
CA GLY A 105 -15.88 -5.73 9.81
C GLY A 105 -16.22 -7.11 9.24
N LYS A 106 -17.53 -7.38 9.10
CA LYS A 106 -18.03 -8.71 8.73
C LYS A 106 -17.50 -9.22 7.39
N GLY A 107 -17.46 -8.34 6.38
CA GLY A 107 -16.99 -8.70 5.03
C GLY A 107 -15.55 -9.21 4.99
N ALA A 108 -14.65 -8.58 5.73
CA ALA A 108 -13.25 -9.00 5.81
C ALA A 108 -13.10 -10.41 6.40
N GLY A 109 -13.86 -10.72 7.47
CA GLY A 109 -13.86 -12.06 8.06
C GLY A 109 -14.42 -13.13 7.13
N VAL A 110 -15.49 -12.82 6.40
CA VAL A 110 -16.07 -13.73 5.41
C VAL A 110 -15.10 -13.96 4.25
N PHE A 111 -14.48 -12.90 3.73
CA PHE A 111 -13.45 -13.01 2.69
C PHE A 111 -12.27 -13.89 3.14
N GLY A 112 -11.78 -13.71 4.35
CA GLY A 112 -10.68 -14.54 4.87
C GLY A 112 -11.02 -16.03 4.87
N ASN A 113 -12.27 -16.40 5.18
CA ASN A 113 -12.72 -17.80 5.12
C ASN A 113 -12.80 -18.32 3.67
N VAL A 114 -13.32 -17.51 2.74
CA VAL A 114 -13.40 -17.86 1.30
C VAL A 114 -11.99 -18.05 0.72
N ALA A 115 -11.08 -17.12 0.98
CA ALA A 115 -9.69 -17.20 0.53
C ALA A 115 -8.98 -18.44 1.08
N LYS A 116 -9.14 -18.69 2.39
CA LYS A 116 -8.56 -19.89 3.03
C LYS A 116 -9.08 -21.18 2.42
N ALA A 117 -10.39 -21.26 2.15
CA ALA A 117 -10.99 -22.43 1.50
C ALA A 117 -10.46 -22.65 0.07
N ALA A 118 -10.07 -21.57 -0.62
CA ALA A 118 -9.45 -21.60 -1.94
C ALA A 118 -7.92 -21.79 -1.91
N GLY A 119 -7.30 -21.90 -0.72
CA GLY A 119 -5.85 -22.00 -0.57
C GLY A 119 -5.09 -20.71 -0.88
N ILE A 120 -5.77 -19.56 -0.78
CA ILE A 120 -5.20 -18.23 -1.06
C ILE A 120 -4.83 -17.56 0.26
N ASP A 121 -3.60 -17.04 0.34
CA ASP A 121 -3.20 -16.15 1.43
C ASP A 121 -3.85 -14.77 1.26
N SER A 122 -4.70 -14.40 2.21
CA SER A 122 -5.43 -13.12 2.22
C SER A 122 -4.77 -12.07 3.13
N SER A 123 -3.59 -12.30 3.66
CA SER A 123 -2.91 -11.39 4.58
C SER A 123 -2.20 -10.21 3.90
N GLY A 124 -1.94 -10.32 2.60
CA GLY A 124 -1.29 -9.27 1.82
C GLY A 124 -2.20 -8.05 1.55
N PRO A 125 -1.60 -6.88 1.28
CA PRO A 125 -2.35 -5.69 0.91
C PRO A 125 -3.17 -5.94 -0.36
N TYR A 126 -4.33 -5.28 -0.45
CA TYR A 126 -5.24 -5.29 -1.61
C TYR A 126 -5.87 -6.65 -1.96
N THR A 127 -5.72 -7.70 -1.18
CA THR A 127 -6.31 -9.01 -1.51
C THR A 127 -7.84 -8.97 -1.46
N GLY A 128 -8.42 -8.38 -0.43
CA GLY A 128 -9.87 -8.17 -0.31
C GLY A 128 -10.40 -7.20 -1.36
N GLU A 129 -9.71 -6.10 -1.56
CA GLU A 129 -10.08 -5.08 -2.55
C GLU A 129 -10.02 -5.63 -3.99
N SER A 130 -9.08 -6.52 -4.28
CA SER A 130 -9.00 -7.20 -5.59
C SER A 130 -10.18 -8.15 -5.81
N TYR A 131 -10.60 -8.86 -4.77
CA TYR A 131 -11.82 -9.68 -4.82
C TYR A 131 -13.04 -8.80 -5.08
N ASP A 132 -13.20 -7.72 -4.33
CA ASP A 132 -14.34 -6.81 -4.46
C ASP A 132 -14.38 -6.14 -5.84
N ALA A 133 -13.22 -5.75 -6.38
CA ALA A 133 -13.12 -5.20 -7.73
C ALA A 133 -13.58 -6.19 -8.80
N ALA A 134 -13.17 -7.46 -8.68
CA ALA A 134 -13.62 -8.51 -9.60
C ALA A 134 -15.13 -8.78 -9.46
N ALA A 135 -15.64 -8.84 -8.23
CA ALA A 135 -17.06 -9.02 -7.96
C ALA A 135 -17.91 -7.88 -8.55
N LEU A 136 -17.49 -6.63 -8.37
CA LEU A 136 -18.19 -5.46 -8.95
C LEU A 136 -18.25 -5.52 -10.47
N ILE A 137 -17.17 -5.93 -11.13
CA ILE A 137 -17.15 -6.08 -12.59
C ILE A 137 -18.13 -7.18 -13.03
N ILE A 138 -18.10 -8.34 -12.38
CA ILE A 138 -18.98 -9.47 -12.72
C ILE A 138 -20.45 -9.10 -12.50
N LEU A 139 -20.78 -8.46 -11.39
CA LEU A 139 -22.14 -8.02 -11.09
C LEU A 139 -22.61 -6.92 -12.06
N ALA A 140 -21.73 -6.03 -12.49
CA ALA A 140 -22.04 -5.01 -13.51
C ALA A 140 -22.30 -5.65 -14.89
N MET A 141 -21.55 -6.70 -15.25
CA MET A 141 -21.82 -7.51 -16.45
C MET A 141 -23.19 -8.17 -16.38
N GLN A 142 -23.51 -8.77 -15.23
CA GLN A 142 -24.81 -9.42 -15.00
C GLN A 142 -25.96 -8.41 -15.08
N ALA A 143 -25.82 -7.26 -14.43
CA ALA A 143 -26.84 -6.19 -14.44
C ALA A 143 -27.07 -5.62 -15.84
N GLY A 144 -26.02 -5.49 -16.64
CA GLY A 144 -26.08 -4.98 -18.00
C GLY A 144 -26.39 -6.03 -19.07
N GLY A 145 -26.38 -7.31 -18.72
CA GLY A 145 -26.56 -8.42 -19.67
C GLY A 145 -25.46 -8.53 -20.72
N SER A 146 -24.29 -7.90 -20.50
CA SER A 146 -23.18 -7.84 -21.46
C SER A 146 -21.84 -7.69 -20.78
N ALA A 147 -20.79 -8.30 -21.36
CA ALA A 147 -19.40 -8.14 -20.98
C ALA A 147 -18.69 -6.95 -21.68
N ASP A 148 -19.42 -6.16 -22.43
CA ASP A 148 -18.86 -5.00 -23.11
C ASP A 148 -18.43 -3.89 -22.12
N ARG A 149 -17.31 -3.25 -22.39
CA ARG A 149 -16.76 -2.18 -21.55
C ARG A 149 -17.77 -1.06 -21.27
N ALA A 150 -18.54 -0.66 -22.28
CA ALA A 150 -19.56 0.38 -22.15
C ALA A 150 -20.69 -0.05 -21.19
N SER A 151 -21.13 -1.32 -21.26
CA SER A 151 -22.14 -1.89 -20.36
C SER A 151 -21.62 -1.95 -18.92
N ILE A 152 -20.39 -2.42 -18.70
CA ILE A 152 -19.77 -2.47 -17.38
C ILE A 152 -19.67 -1.05 -16.79
N ALA A 153 -19.10 -0.10 -17.55
CA ALA A 153 -18.93 1.28 -17.11
C ALA A 153 -20.26 1.95 -16.73
N LYS A 154 -21.34 1.65 -17.44
CA LYS A 154 -22.68 2.16 -17.16
C LYS A 154 -23.27 1.62 -15.86
N ASN A 155 -23.00 0.35 -15.51
CA ASN A 155 -23.68 -0.33 -14.42
C ASN A 155 -22.84 -0.42 -13.13
N VAL A 156 -21.51 -0.28 -13.19
CA VAL A 156 -20.65 -0.55 -12.03
C VAL A 156 -20.94 0.37 -10.84
N MET A 157 -21.26 1.63 -11.07
CA MET A 157 -21.56 2.57 -9.99
C MET A 157 -22.92 2.28 -9.32
N ASP A 158 -23.90 1.86 -10.09
CA ASP A 158 -25.21 1.46 -9.56
C ASP A 158 -25.12 0.17 -8.76
N VAL A 159 -24.33 -0.79 -9.22
CA VAL A 159 -24.02 -2.03 -8.48
C VAL A 159 -23.34 -1.71 -7.14
N ALA A 160 -22.38 -0.79 -7.15
CA ALA A 160 -21.62 -0.44 -5.96
C ALA A 160 -22.43 0.38 -4.92
N ASN A 161 -23.30 1.28 -5.38
CA ASN A 161 -23.94 2.29 -4.53
C ASN A 161 -25.45 2.35 -4.63
N GLY A 162 -26.05 1.64 -5.55
CA GLY A 162 -27.51 1.63 -5.76
C GLY A 162 -28.27 0.95 -4.63
N PRO A 163 -29.59 1.13 -4.58
CA PRO A 163 -30.43 0.39 -3.65
C PRO A 163 -30.45 -1.10 -4.01
N GLY A 164 -30.29 -1.95 -3.00
CA GLY A 164 -30.31 -3.40 -3.22
C GLY A 164 -29.97 -4.20 -1.97
N THR A 165 -29.83 -5.49 -2.13
CA THR A 165 -29.38 -6.38 -1.08
C THR A 165 -27.87 -6.30 -0.95
N LYS A 166 -27.37 -6.03 0.26
CA LYS A 166 -25.94 -6.14 0.54
C LYS A 166 -25.54 -7.61 0.50
N ILE A 167 -24.53 -7.90 -0.30
CA ILE A 167 -23.93 -9.23 -0.38
C ILE A 167 -22.51 -9.20 0.18
N TYR A 168 -22.03 -10.35 0.60
CA TYR A 168 -20.70 -10.54 1.13
C TYR A 168 -19.92 -11.55 0.28
N PRO A 169 -18.59 -11.62 0.40
CA PRO A 169 -17.79 -12.59 -0.33
C PRO A 169 -18.34 -14.02 -0.19
N GLY A 170 -18.54 -14.71 -1.32
CA GLY A 170 -19.07 -16.08 -1.37
C GLY A 170 -20.59 -16.20 -1.38
N GLU A 171 -21.34 -15.10 -1.41
CA GLU A 171 -22.81 -15.07 -1.55
C GLU A 171 -23.25 -14.84 -3.00
#